data_a6de56d7bf68f2199533138a4d598f1e
#
_entry.id   a6de56d7bf68f2199533138a4d598f1e
#
_cell.length_a   1.000
_cell.length_b   1.000
_cell.length_c   1.000
_cell.angle_alpha   90.00
_cell.angle_beta   90.00
_cell.angle_gamma   90.00
#
_symmetry.space_group_name_H-M   'P 1'
#
loop_
_entity.id
_entity.type
_entity.pdbx_description
1 polymer ?
#
loop_
_entity_poly.entity_id
_entity_poly.type
_entity_poly.pdbx_seq_one_letter_code
_entity_poly.pdbx_strand_id
1 'polypeptide(L)'
;MPKLASWIREKDEKWFAPFFSSYPAIEIQNAAAEPIALEEMDALLLTGGADIAAQFLRQAVPDPAVLEAPEIPRDEWEFTAVKVALECGLPILAICKGMQLLNVALGGTLQLDIGGHNLPDQESQDVQPLRHDRSALHRFEMVNSSHHQAVDRLGAGCIAECWCASDDIIEQFRLRDRPFGVAVQYHPERGSIYGRLFDDFFRTILRVS
;
A
#
# COMPACT_ATOMS: atom_id res chain seq x y z
N MET A 1 10.20 3.63 21.91
CA MET A 1 9.39 2.62 21.18
C MET A 1 9.27 3.12 19.76
N PRO A 2 9.60 2.32 18.73
CA PRO A 2 9.44 2.75 17.36
C PRO A 2 7.99 3.10 17.05
N LYS A 3 7.77 4.14 16.24
CA LYS A 3 6.47 4.69 15.87
C LYS A 3 6.12 4.34 14.43
N LEU A 4 5.06 3.57 14.24
CA LEU A 4 4.49 3.27 12.93
C LEU A 4 3.34 4.24 12.65
N ALA A 5 3.54 5.15 11.71
CA ALA A 5 2.50 6.07 11.27
C ALA A 5 1.62 5.43 10.19
N SER A 6 0.32 5.65 10.27
CA SER A 6 -0.65 5.18 9.28
C SER A 6 -1.91 6.05 9.29
N TRP A 7 -2.70 5.96 8.21
CA TRP A 7 -4.09 6.43 8.19
C TRP A 7 -5.00 5.22 8.03
N ILE A 8 -5.61 4.77 9.13
CA ILE A 8 -6.46 3.59 9.17
C ILE A 8 -7.89 4.03 9.48
N ARG A 9 -8.82 3.75 8.56
CA ARG A 9 -10.23 4.05 8.77
C ARG A 9 -10.79 3.13 9.86
N GLU A 10 -11.69 3.61 10.70
CA GLU A 10 -12.32 2.86 11.78
C GLU A 10 -12.85 1.48 11.34
N LYS A 11 -13.51 1.43 10.17
CA LYS A 11 -14.04 0.17 9.62
C LYS A 11 -12.98 -0.88 9.27
N ASP A 12 -11.73 -0.44 9.05
CA ASP A 12 -10.60 -1.29 8.62
C ASP A 12 -9.71 -1.73 9.79
N GLU A 13 -9.81 -1.10 10.97
CA GLU A 13 -8.98 -1.40 12.15
C GLU A 13 -9.00 -2.88 12.55
N LYS A 14 -10.16 -3.53 12.44
CA LYS A 14 -10.34 -4.95 12.74
C LYS A 14 -9.41 -5.87 11.93
N TRP A 15 -9.03 -5.46 10.72
CA TRP A 15 -8.17 -6.24 9.85
C TRP A 15 -6.69 -6.15 10.26
N PHE A 16 -6.26 -5.00 10.78
CA PHE A 16 -4.87 -4.77 11.20
C PHE A 16 -4.60 -5.18 12.64
N ALA A 17 -5.61 -5.17 13.52
CA ALA A 17 -5.48 -5.46 14.93
C ALA A 17 -4.75 -6.78 15.26
N PRO A 18 -4.97 -7.91 14.56
CA PRO A 18 -4.24 -9.15 14.83
C PRO A 18 -2.73 -9.02 14.58
N PHE A 19 -2.34 -8.29 13.54
CA PHE A 19 -0.93 -8.07 13.21
C PHE A 19 -0.27 -7.15 14.23
N PHE A 20 -0.90 -6.04 14.58
CA PHE A 20 -0.38 -5.09 15.58
C PHE A 20 -0.23 -5.74 16.96
N SER A 21 -1.20 -6.57 17.38
CA SER A 21 -1.15 -7.29 18.65
C SER A 21 0.04 -8.23 18.77
N SER A 22 0.57 -8.70 17.64
CA SER A 22 1.75 -9.58 17.61
C SER A 22 3.06 -8.82 17.83
N TYR A 23 3.05 -7.48 17.74
CA TYR A 23 4.23 -6.61 17.86
C TYR A 23 4.02 -5.45 18.84
N PRO A 24 3.76 -5.73 20.14
CA PRO A 24 3.44 -4.70 21.14
C PRO A 24 4.59 -3.73 21.46
N ALA A 25 5.79 -4.01 20.94
CA ALA A 25 6.94 -3.13 21.05
C ALA A 25 6.94 -1.98 20.01
N ILE A 26 5.95 -1.94 19.11
CA ILE A 26 5.79 -0.87 18.11
C ILE A 26 4.56 -0.04 18.50
N GLU A 27 4.73 1.26 18.61
CA GLU A 27 3.63 2.22 18.81
C GLU A 27 2.94 2.49 17.48
N ILE A 28 1.64 2.20 17.41
CA ILE A 28 0.83 2.46 16.22
C ILE A 28 0.20 3.84 16.35
N GLN A 29 0.52 4.75 15.44
CA GLN A 29 -0.05 6.10 15.39
C GLN A 29 -1.02 6.20 14.21
N ASN A 30 -2.30 6.47 14.48
CA ASN A 30 -3.36 6.55 13.48
C ASN A 30 -3.75 8.01 13.21
N ALA A 31 -3.33 8.56 12.06
CA ALA A 31 -3.63 9.92 11.63
C ALA A 31 -5.12 10.19 11.36
N ALA A 32 -5.93 9.15 11.18
CA ALA A 32 -7.38 9.29 11.09
C ALA A 32 -8.02 9.63 12.45
N ALA A 33 -7.36 9.29 13.55
CA ALA A 33 -7.85 9.52 14.92
C ALA A 33 -7.25 10.77 15.57
N GLU A 34 -5.95 11.03 15.34
CA GLU A 34 -5.23 12.14 15.96
C GLU A 34 -4.07 12.66 15.09
N PRO A 35 -3.67 13.93 15.23
CA PRO A 35 -2.51 14.45 14.53
C PRO A 35 -1.22 13.70 14.88
N ILE A 36 -0.39 13.41 13.87
CA ILE A 36 0.90 12.72 14.02
C ILE A 36 2.04 13.66 13.66
N ALA A 37 3.09 13.67 14.48
CA ALA A 37 4.37 14.32 14.17
C ALA A 37 5.17 13.41 13.21
N LEU A 38 5.09 13.69 11.89
CA LEU A 38 5.70 12.85 10.86
C LEU A 38 7.23 12.77 10.98
N GLU A 39 7.87 13.79 11.55
CA GLU A 39 9.32 13.82 11.82
C GLU A 39 9.77 12.83 12.90
N GLU A 40 8.84 12.30 13.68
CA GLU A 40 9.11 11.32 14.74
C GLU A 40 8.75 9.88 14.33
N MET A 41 8.22 9.66 13.13
CA MET A 41 7.88 8.31 12.70
C MET A 41 9.13 7.50 12.32
N ASP A 42 9.11 6.21 12.63
CA ASP A 42 10.16 5.24 12.29
C ASP A 42 9.76 4.33 11.10
N ALA A 43 8.48 4.30 10.76
CA ALA A 43 7.97 3.54 9.62
C ALA A 43 6.62 4.10 9.12
N LEU A 44 6.25 3.75 7.90
CA LEU A 44 4.99 4.15 7.28
C LEU A 44 4.21 2.94 6.76
N LEU A 45 2.94 2.84 7.15
CA LEU A 45 1.96 1.92 6.58
C LEU A 45 0.90 2.72 5.82
N LEU A 46 0.85 2.55 4.49
CA LEU A 46 -0.20 3.10 3.65
C LEU A 46 -1.27 2.02 3.42
N THR A 47 -2.51 2.32 3.76
CA THR A 47 -3.61 1.35 3.71
C THR A 47 -4.51 1.54 2.48
N GLY A 48 -5.40 0.58 2.22
CA GLY A 48 -6.45 0.69 1.21
C GLY A 48 -7.42 1.84 1.48
N GLY A 49 -8.17 2.27 0.48
CA GLY A 49 -9.08 3.40 0.61
C GLY A 49 -9.77 3.78 -0.69
N ALA A 50 -10.41 4.95 -0.66
CA ALA A 50 -10.97 5.63 -1.81
C ALA A 50 -9.86 6.08 -2.78
N ASP A 51 -10.25 6.48 -3.98
CA ASP A 51 -9.30 6.89 -5.02
C ASP A 51 -8.51 8.15 -4.64
N ILE A 52 -7.36 8.30 -5.27
CA ILE A 52 -6.53 9.50 -5.13
C ILE A 52 -7.21 10.65 -5.89
N ALA A 53 -7.34 11.80 -5.23
CA ALA A 53 -7.93 12.98 -5.84
C ALA A 53 -7.12 13.45 -7.07
N ALA A 54 -7.83 13.88 -8.12
CA ALA A 54 -7.27 14.26 -9.42
C ALA A 54 -6.08 15.24 -9.32
N GLN A 55 -6.13 16.16 -8.36
CA GLN A 55 -5.10 17.19 -8.16
C GLN A 55 -3.72 16.62 -7.76
N PHE A 56 -3.66 15.39 -7.22
CA PHE A 56 -2.42 14.72 -6.84
C PHE A 56 -1.89 13.80 -7.93
N LEU A 57 -2.73 13.43 -8.91
CA LEU A 57 -2.33 12.56 -10.01
C LEU A 57 -1.38 13.30 -10.97
N ARG A 58 -0.34 12.60 -11.43
CA ARG A 58 0.63 13.13 -12.40
C ARG A 58 0.25 12.82 -13.84
N GLN A 59 -1.04 12.80 -14.12
CA GLN A 59 -1.64 12.49 -15.40
C GLN A 59 -2.95 13.24 -15.57
N ALA A 60 -3.40 13.38 -16.82
CA ALA A 60 -4.73 13.91 -17.09
C ALA A 60 -5.82 12.96 -16.58
N VAL A 61 -6.89 13.52 -16.04
CA VAL A 61 -8.11 12.81 -15.68
C VAL A 61 -9.22 13.38 -16.60
N PRO A 62 -9.46 12.76 -17.76
CA PRO A 62 -10.40 13.31 -18.76
C PRO A 62 -11.83 13.38 -18.24
N ASP A 63 -12.24 12.41 -17.42
CA ASP A 63 -13.53 12.38 -16.75
C ASP A 63 -13.31 12.22 -15.24
N PRO A 64 -13.51 13.28 -14.43
CA PRO A 64 -13.39 13.18 -12.97
C PRO A 64 -14.38 12.21 -12.32
N ALA A 65 -15.47 11.83 -12.99
CA ALA A 65 -16.47 10.89 -12.47
C ALA A 65 -15.93 9.46 -12.38
N VAL A 66 -14.78 9.14 -13.02
CA VAL A 66 -14.10 7.86 -12.88
C VAL A 66 -13.48 7.67 -11.49
N LEU A 67 -13.27 8.76 -10.73
CA LEU A 67 -12.67 8.69 -9.41
C LEU A 67 -13.74 8.49 -8.33
N GLU A 68 -13.61 7.43 -7.54
CA GLU A 68 -14.58 7.08 -6.51
C GLU A 68 -14.23 7.73 -5.15
N ALA A 69 -15.07 8.68 -4.74
CA ALA A 69 -15.10 9.32 -3.42
C ALA A 69 -13.73 9.75 -2.84
N PRO A 70 -12.89 10.54 -3.55
CA PRO A 70 -11.56 10.92 -3.06
C PRO A 70 -11.60 11.66 -1.72
N GLU A 71 -10.65 11.33 -0.84
CA GLU A 71 -10.50 11.90 0.50
C GLU A 71 -9.29 12.86 0.53
N ILE A 72 -9.48 14.12 0.09
CA ILE A 72 -8.40 15.11 -0.06
C ILE A 72 -7.53 15.26 1.21
N PRO A 73 -8.08 15.41 2.43
CA PRO A 73 -7.26 15.55 3.64
C PRO A 73 -6.37 14.33 3.92
N ARG A 74 -6.87 13.14 3.60
CA ARG A 74 -6.10 11.89 3.69
C ARG A 74 -4.97 11.85 2.66
N ASP A 75 -5.26 12.21 1.42
CA ASP A 75 -4.26 12.26 0.35
C ASP A 75 -3.13 13.24 0.69
N GLU A 76 -3.47 14.46 1.16
CA GLU A 76 -2.49 15.46 1.60
C GLU A 76 -1.56 14.92 2.69
N TRP A 77 -2.13 14.26 3.69
CA TRP A 77 -1.36 13.64 4.76
C TRP A 77 -0.47 12.50 4.24
N GLU A 78 -1.04 11.57 3.45
CA GLU A 78 -0.32 10.41 2.94
C GLU A 78 0.82 10.80 2.00
N PHE A 79 0.62 11.78 1.09
CA PHE A 79 1.71 12.29 0.24
C PHE A 79 2.83 12.96 1.05
N THR A 80 2.46 13.70 2.12
CA THR A 80 3.45 14.30 3.03
C THR A 80 4.22 13.23 3.79
N ALA A 81 3.53 12.22 4.33
CA ALA A 81 4.14 11.10 5.04
C ALA A 81 5.10 10.29 4.14
N VAL A 82 4.69 10.01 2.89
CA VAL A 82 5.54 9.35 1.89
C VAL A 82 6.82 10.16 1.64
N LYS A 83 6.70 11.49 1.47
CA LYS A 83 7.87 12.33 1.26
C LYS A 83 8.86 12.21 2.41
N VAL A 84 8.40 12.35 3.66
CA VAL A 84 9.24 12.20 4.86
C VAL A 84 9.86 10.80 4.93
N ALA A 85 9.07 9.75 4.74
CA ALA A 85 9.56 8.37 4.78
C ALA A 85 10.62 8.09 3.71
N LEU A 86 10.45 8.67 2.50
CA LEU A 86 11.42 8.55 1.41
C LEU A 86 12.72 9.30 1.71
N GLU A 87 12.65 10.50 2.25
CA GLU A 87 13.81 11.34 2.60
C GLU A 87 14.61 10.72 3.76
N CYS A 88 13.93 10.16 4.76
CA CYS A 88 14.56 9.53 5.93
C CYS A 88 14.96 8.06 5.72
N GLY A 89 14.64 7.45 4.59
CA GLY A 89 15.00 6.05 4.33
C GLY A 89 14.19 5.03 5.13
N LEU A 90 12.99 5.40 5.61
CA LEU A 90 12.19 4.57 6.51
C LEU A 90 11.57 3.36 5.81
N PRO A 91 11.28 2.27 6.56
CA PRO A 91 10.48 1.16 6.08
C PRO A 91 9.07 1.60 5.65
N ILE A 92 8.62 1.13 4.48
CA ILE A 92 7.29 1.42 3.94
C ILE A 92 6.61 0.11 3.53
N LEU A 93 5.39 -0.12 4.04
CA LEU A 93 4.44 -1.08 3.50
C LEU A 93 3.24 -0.32 2.92
N ALA A 94 2.92 -0.58 1.64
CA ALA A 94 1.86 0.13 0.93
C ALA A 94 0.84 -0.86 0.34
N ILE A 95 -0.45 -0.70 0.65
CA ILE A 95 -1.52 -1.65 0.35
C ILE A 95 -2.59 -0.97 -0.52
N CYS A 96 -2.96 -1.58 -1.63
CA CYS A 96 -4.03 -1.16 -2.55
C CYS A 96 -3.90 0.32 -2.94
N LYS A 97 -4.79 1.20 -2.51
CA LYS A 97 -4.67 2.65 -2.70
C LYS A 97 -3.30 3.18 -2.25
N GLY A 98 -2.75 2.66 -1.16
CA GLY A 98 -1.41 3.02 -0.69
C GLY A 98 -0.30 2.68 -1.69
N MET A 99 -0.37 1.53 -2.38
CA MET A 99 0.55 1.17 -3.47
C MET A 99 0.45 2.18 -4.63
N GLN A 100 -0.77 2.53 -5.01
CA GLN A 100 -1.05 3.50 -6.08
C GLN A 100 -0.50 4.88 -5.71
N LEU A 101 -0.73 5.34 -4.48
CA LEU A 101 -0.24 6.61 -3.97
C LEU A 101 1.29 6.66 -3.92
N LEU A 102 1.94 5.61 -3.44
CA LEU A 102 3.40 5.51 -3.43
C LEU A 102 3.97 5.58 -4.86
N ASN A 103 3.33 4.89 -5.82
CA ASN A 103 3.69 4.95 -7.24
C ASN A 103 3.59 6.37 -7.79
N VAL A 104 2.47 7.07 -7.53
CA VAL A 104 2.24 8.46 -7.98
C VAL A 104 3.23 9.43 -7.34
N ALA A 105 3.53 9.28 -6.04
CA ALA A 105 4.53 10.09 -5.34
C ALA A 105 5.92 9.99 -5.98
N LEU A 106 6.26 8.82 -6.52
CA LEU A 106 7.51 8.54 -7.22
C LEU A 106 7.45 8.89 -8.73
N GLY A 107 6.37 9.52 -9.20
CA GLY A 107 6.22 10.00 -10.59
C GLY A 107 5.63 8.97 -11.54
N GLY A 108 5.05 7.90 -11.04
CA GLY A 108 4.29 6.92 -11.82
C GLY A 108 2.89 7.40 -12.22
N THR A 109 2.19 6.57 -12.98
CA THR A 109 0.81 6.79 -13.45
C THR A 109 -0.09 5.61 -13.12
N LEU A 110 -1.41 5.81 -13.20
CA LEU A 110 -2.43 4.80 -12.91
C LEU A 110 -3.31 4.56 -14.14
N GLN A 111 -3.79 3.33 -14.28
CA GLN A 111 -5.01 3.03 -15.01
C GLN A 111 -6.17 3.36 -14.08
N LEU A 112 -7.00 4.34 -14.46
CA LEU A 112 -8.01 4.92 -13.56
C LEU A 112 -9.28 4.08 -13.46
N ASP A 113 -9.46 3.14 -14.38
CA ASP A 113 -10.56 2.18 -14.34
C ASP A 113 -10.15 0.91 -15.10
N ILE A 114 -10.21 -0.23 -14.40
CA ILE A 114 -9.94 -1.56 -14.95
C ILE A 114 -11.08 -2.50 -14.57
N GLY A 115 -11.41 -3.41 -15.49
CA GLY A 115 -12.40 -4.45 -15.21
C GLY A 115 -11.80 -5.70 -14.55
N GLY A 116 -12.63 -6.47 -13.86
CA GLY A 116 -12.28 -7.83 -13.42
C GLY A 116 -11.54 -7.94 -12.08
N HIS A 117 -11.17 -6.83 -11.44
CA HIS A 117 -10.42 -6.79 -10.19
C HIS A 117 -11.23 -6.33 -8.97
N ASN A 118 -12.39 -5.75 -9.18
CA ASN A 118 -13.29 -5.37 -8.09
C ASN A 118 -14.30 -6.50 -7.86
N LEU A 119 -14.03 -7.38 -6.90
CA LEU A 119 -14.80 -8.57 -6.58
C LEU A 119 -15.42 -8.48 -5.17
N PRO A 120 -16.46 -7.66 -4.95
CA PRO A 120 -16.98 -7.35 -3.61
C PRO A 120 -17.47 -8.57 -2.84
N ASP A 121 -18.03 -9.58 -3.53
CA ASP A 121 -18.50 -10.82 -2.88
C ASP A 121 -17.35 -11.79 -2.53
N GLN A 122 -16.14 -11.51 -3.00
CA GLN A 122 -14.93 -12.34 -2.83
C GLN A 122 -13.74 -11.55 -2.30
N GLU A 123 -13.95 -10.37 -1.73
CA GLU A 123 -12.90 -9.42 -1.33
C GLU A 123 -11.87 -9.96 -0.32
N SER A 124 -12.18 -11.09 0.34
CA SER A 124 -11.31 -11.78 1.29
C SER A 124 -10.94 -13.20 0.83
N GLN A 125 -11.25 -13.55 -0.43
CA GLN A 125 -10.92 -14.84 -1.00
C GLN A 125 -9.73 -14.72 -1.95
N ASP A 126 -8.78 -15.65 -1.85
CA ASP A 126 -7.61 -15.68 -2.72
C ASP A 126 -7.99 -16.32 -4.06
N VAL A 127 -8.52 -15.53 -4.99
CA VAL A 127 -9.08 -15.96 -6.27
C VAL A 127 -8.28 -15.51 -7.49
N GLN A 128 -7.34 -14.59 -7.33
CA GLN A 128 -6.56 -14.01 -8.41
C GLN A 128 -5.18 -14.67 -8.48
N PRO A 129 -4.85 -15.39 -9.57
CA PRO A 129 -3.54 -16.01 -9.74
C PRO A 129 -2.46 -14.98 -10.06
N LEU A 130 -1.28 -15.19 -9.49
CA LEU A 130 -0.14 -14.31 -9.67
C LEU A 130 1.01 -14.96 -10.45
N ARG A 131 1.70 -14.16 -11.24
CA ARG A 131 2.98 -14.45 -11.87
C ARG A 131 4.08 -13.59 -11.21
N HIS A 132 5.19 -14.23 -10.83
CA HIS A 132 6.26 -13.57 -10.08
C HIS A 132 7.55 -13.47 -10.91
N ASP A 133 8.28 -12.38 -10.69
CA ASP A 133 9.70 -12.33 -11.04
C ASP A 133 10.51 -13.27 -10.12
N ARG A 134 11.67 -13.73 -10.61
CA ARG A 134 12.54 -14.62 -9.83
C ARG A 134 13.11 -13.96 -8.57
N SER A 135 13.23 -12.65 -8.56
CA SER A 135 13.75 -11.85 -7.44
C SER A 135 12.70 -11.45 -6.42
N ALA A 136 11.42 -11.78 -6.63
CA ALA A 136 10.34 -11.42 -5.71
C ALA A 136 10.58 -12.02 -4.31
N LEU A 137 10.51 -11.16 -3.29
CA LEU A 137 10.75 -11.55 -1.89
C LEU A 137 9.54 -12.24 -1.26
N HIS A 138 8.34 -11.75 -1.59
CA HIS A 138 7.07 -12.32 -1.11
C HIS A 138 6.33 -12.91 -2.31
N ARG A 139 5.97 -14.18 -2.21
CA ARG A 139 5.34 -14.93 -3.31
C ARG A 139 4.09 -15.62 -2.80
N PHE A 140 2.97 -15.27 -3.40
CA PHE A 140 1.68 -15.91 -3.16
C PHE A 140 1.16 -16.42 -4.51
N GLU A 141 0.72 -17.67 -4.58
CA GLU A 141 0.19 -18.22 -5.83
C GLU A 141 -1.13 -17.57 -6.22
N MET A 142 -1.95 -17.29 -5.21
CA MET A 142 -3.25 -16.65 -5.33
C MET A 142 -3.38 -15.54 -4.32
N VAL A 143 -4.09 -14.46 -4.68
CA VAL A 143 -4.40 -13.34 -3.77
C VAL A 143 -5.87 -12.92 -3.91
N ASN A 144 -6.35 -12.15 -2.92
CA ASN A 144 -7.63 -11.47 -3.05
C ASN A 144 -7.53 -10.25 -3.97
N SER A 145 -8.67 -9.80 -4.50
CA SER A 145 -8.73 -8.65 -5.41
C SER A 145 -9.96 -7.79 -5.10
N SER A 146 -9.74 -6.50 -4.84
CA SER A 146 -10.79 -5.54 -4.49
C SER A 146 -10.35 -4.13 -4.88
N HIS A 147 -10.12 -3.91 -6.19
CA HIS A 147 -9.70 -2.63 -6.73
C HIS A 147 -10.20 -2.44 -8.17
N HIS A 148 -10.45 -1.20 -8.57
CA HIS A 148 -10.81 -0.85 -9.94
C HIS A 148 -9.76 0.05 -10.61
N GLN A 149 -8.71 0.43 -9.87
CA GLN A 149 -7.55 1.14 -10.42
C GLN A 149 -6.29 0.29 -10.28
N ALA A 150 -5.30 0.54 -11.14
CA ALA A 150 -4.03 -0.18 -11.13
C ALA A 150 -2.86 0.74 -11.48
N VAL A 151 -1.64 0.29 -11.18
CA VAL A 151 -0.42 0.94 -11.67
C VAL A 151 -0.33 0.75 -13.17
N ASP A 152 -0.19 1.87 -13.90
CA ASP A 152 0.08 1.89 -15.35
C ASP A 152 1.60 1.92 -15.59
N ARG A 153 2.25 3.03 -15.25
CA ARG A 153 3.70 3.19 -15.33
C ARG A 153 4.31 3.33 -13.95
N LEU A 154 5.31 2.51 -13.67
CA LEU A 154 6.04 2.58 -12.39
C LEU A 154 6.80 3.90 -12.23
N GLY A 155 6.77 4.41 -10.99
CA GLY A 155 7.57 5.54 -10.55
C GLY A 155 9.07 5.22 -10.44
N ALA A 156 9.86 6.26 -10.25
CA ALA A 156 11.30 6.15 -10.15
C ALA A 156 11.74 5.28 -8.96
N GLY A 157 12.67 4.37 -9.18
CA GLY A 157 13.22 3.48 -8.15
C GLY A 157 12.33 2.29 -7.79
N CYS A 158 11.14 2.15 -8.40
CA CYS A 158 10.28 0.97 -8.24
C CYS A 158 10.75 -0.18 -9.14
N ILE A 159 10.61 -1.41 -8.64
CA ILE A 159 10.89 -2.65 -9.37
C ILE A 159 9.66 -3.54 -9.25
N ALA A 160 8.98 -3.82 -10.37
CA ALA A 160 7.87 -4.76 -10.36
C ALA A 160 8.36 -6.17 -10.01
N GLU A 161 7.61 -6.84 -9.13
CA GLU A 161 7.94 -8.19 -8.67
C GLU A 161 6.84 -9.21 -8.97
N CYS A 162 5.62 -8.72 -9.15
CA CYS A 162 4.47 -9.61 -9.31
C CYS A 162 3.40 -8.97 -10.20
N TRP A 163 2.74 -9.80 -10.99
CA TRP A 163 1.66 -9.42 -11.91
C TRP A 163 0.50 -10.38 -11.78
N CYS A 164 -0.71 -9.91 -12.00
CA CYS A 164 -1.85 -10.78 -12.27
C CYS A 164 -1.54 -11.65 -13.49
N ALA A 165 -1.80 -12.96 -13.38
CA ALA A 165 -1.43 -13.91 -14.43
C ALA A 165 -2.33 -13.82 -15.67
N SER A 166 -3.51 -13.20 -15.58
CA SER A 166 -4.49 -13.11 -16.66
C SER A 166 -4.33 -11.91 -17.58
N ASP A 167 -3.80 -10.77 -17.08
CA ASP A 167 -3.81 -9.49 -17.79
C ASP A 167 -2.57 -8.62 -17.56
N ASP A 168 -1.57 -9.17 -16.86
CA ASP A 168 -0.29 -8.50 -16.58
C ASP A 168 -0.39 -7.20 -15.75
N ILE A 169 -1.50 -6.95 -15.04
CA ILE A 169 -1.61 -5.87 -14.07
C ILE A 169 -0.55 -6.05 -12.98
N ILE A 170 0.17 -4.97 -12.63
CA ILE A 170 1.20 -5.00 -11.58
C ILE A 170 0.52 -5.12 -10.22
N GLU A 171 0.76 -6.24 -9.54
CA GLU A 171 0.18 -6.56 -8.24
C GLU A 171 1.14 -6.37 -7.08
N GLN A 172 2.45 -6.28 -7.36
CA GLN A 172 3.46 -5.99 -6.36
C GLN A 172 4.68 -5.31 -6.99
N PHE A 173 5.17 -4.29 -6.31
CA PHE A 173 6.50 -3.75 -6.57
C PHE A 173 7.26 -3.51 -5.26
N ARG A 174 8.59 -3.41 -5.35
CA ARG A 174 9.44 -2.97 -4.24
C ARG A 174 10.21 -1.69 -4.60
N LEU A 175 10.60 -0.96 -3.57
CA LEU A 175 11.53 0.15 -3.70
C LEU A 175 12.97 -0.38 -3.71
N ARG A 176 13.79 0.17 -4.62
CA ARG A 176 15.22 -0.11 -4.66
C ARG A 176 15.92 0.51 -3.45
N ASP A 177 16.94 -0.17 -2.94
CA ASP A 177 17.87 0.37 -1.95
C ASP A 177 17.20 0.86 -0.64
N ARG A 178 16.20 0.10 -0.17
CA ARG A 178 15.48 0.35 1.07
C ARG A 178 15.54 -0.84 2.01
N PRO A 179 15.60 -0.64 3.34
CA PRO A 179 15.53 -1.73 4.31
C PRO A 179 14.26 -2.58 4.14
N PHE A 180 13.13 -1.92 3.92
CA PHE A 180 11.86 -2.47 3.53
C PHE A 180 11.07 -1.42 2.74
N GLY A 181 10.63 -1.78 1.56
CA GLY A 181 9.80 -0.90 0.72
C GLY A 181 9.00 -1.79 -0.21
N VAL A 182 7.87 -2.30 0.27
CA VAL A 182 7.01 -3.24 -0.46
C VAL A 182 5.64 -2.62 -0.65
N ALA A 183 5.13 -2.71 -1.87
CA ALA A 183 3.81 -2.23 -2.24
C ALA A 183 3.03 -3.34 -2.95
N VAL A 184 1.80 -3.58 -2.50
CA VAL A 184 0.93 -4.66 -2.99
C VAL A 184 -0.45 -4.12 -3.35
N GLN A 185 -1.03 -4.58 -4.46
CA GLN A 185 -2.34 -4.14 -4.91
C GLN A 185 -3.48 -4.89 -4.19
N TYR A 186 -3.23 -6.15 -3.83
CA TYR A 186 -4.14 -6.96 -3.02
C TYR A 186 -4.15 -6.52 -1.54
N HIS A 187 -5.07 -7.08 -0.74
CA HIS A 187 -5.30 -6.76 0.66
C HIS A 187 -4.74 -7.85 1.60
N PRO A 188 -3.45 -7.80 1.97
CA PRO A 188 -2.84 -8.82 2.82
C PRO A 188 -3.39 -8.81 4.25
N GLU A 189 -3.98 -7.71 4.70
CA GLU A 189 -4.60 -7.61 6.02
C GLU A 189 -5.85 -8.48 6.18
N ARG A 190 -6.43 -8.96 5.06
CA ARG A 190 -7.66 -9.76 5.05
C ARG A 190 -7.44 -11.26 5.12
N GLY A 191 -6.18 -11.74 5.15
CA GLY A 191 -5.88 -13.16 5.15
C GLY A 191 -4.66 -13.54 5.97
N SER A 192 -4.71 -14.71 6.65
CA SER A 192 -3.60 -15.19 7.48
C SER A 192 -2.38 -15.68 6.68
N ILE A 193 -2.55 -16.04 5.40
CA ILE A 193 -1.45 -16.50 4.53
C ILE A 193 -0.38 -15.43 4.33
N TYR A 194 -0.75 -14.17 4.49
CA TYR A 194 0.13 -13.01 4.29
C TYR A 194 0.96 -12.63 5.53
N GLY A 195 0.86 -13.38 6.63
CA GLY A 195 1.53 -13.09 7.89
C GLY A 195 3.03 -12.80 7.74
N ARG A 196 3.73 -13.53 6.85
CA ARG A 196 5.15 -13.31 6.59
C ARG A 196 5.46 -11.90 6.06
N LEU A 197 4.60 -11.30 5.23
CA LEU A 197 4.80 -9.94 4.72
C LEU A 197 4.80 -8.92 5.88
N PHE A 198 3.83 -9.05 6.80
CA PHE A 198 3.77 -8.20 8.00
C PHE A 198 4.92 -8.48 8.96
N ASP A 199 5.27 -9.74 9.18
CA ASP A 199 6.40 -10.12 10.04
C ASP A 199 7.72 -9.50 9.55
N ASP A 200 8.01 -9.57 8.26
CA ASP A 200 9.23 -9.01 7.69
C ASP A 200 9.22 -7.47 7.80
N PHE A 201 8.07 -6.83 7.64
CA PHE A 201 7.91 -5.39 7.84
C PHE A 201 8.17 -4.98 9.29
N PHE A 202 7.46 -5.57 10.26
CA PHE A 202 7.60 -5.22 11.68
C PHE A 202 8.99 -5.54 12.23
N ARG A 203 9.57 -6.67 11.85
CA ARG A 203 10.95 -7.00 12.23
C ARG A 203 11.96 -6.00 11.65
N THR A 204 11.70 -5.46 10.46
CA THR A 204 12.57 -4.41 9.91
C THR A 204 12.47 -3.14 10.73
N ILE A 205 11.27 -2.71 11.13
CA ILE A 205 11.09 -1.56 12.02
C ILE A 205 11.92 -1.72 13.29
N LEU A 206 11.80 -2.88 13.97
CA LEU A 206 12.52 -3.17 15.21
C LEU A 206 14.06 -3.26 15.08
N ARG A 207 14.60 -3.36 13.85
CA ARG A 207 16.05 -3.44 13.59
C ARG A 207 16.67 -2.11 13.24
N VAL A 208 15.90 -1.20 12.65
CA VAL A 208 16.41 0.09 12.14
C VAL A 208 16.14 1.26 13.08
N SER A 209 15.33 1.04 14.14
CA SER A 209 14.94 2.03 15.17
C SER A 209 15.90 2.09 16.35
#